data_578561d967dcfc2e323506e48fe2332f
#
_entry.id   578561d967dcfc2e323506e48fe2332f
#
_cell.length_a   1.000
_cell.length_b   1.000
_cell.length_c   1.000
_cell.angle_alpha   90.00
_cell.angle_beta   90.00
_cell.angle_gamma   90.00
#
_symmetry.space_group_name_H-M   'P 1'
#
loop_
_entity.id
_entity.type
_entity.pdbx_description
1 polymer ?
#
loop_
_entity_poly.entity_id
_entity_poly.type
_entity_poly.pdbx_seq_one_letter_code
_entity_poly.pdbx_strand_id
1 'polypeptide(L)'
;MKQAFSLTLCLALMAVTALFVTGCDSNPDTGETGTTTSVSDTASPSTTAPSAQATAVGEGNTAFFFTVTDKDGTETRFEVHTDKTIVGEALQDLGLIAGDEGEFGLYVKTVNGITVDYEKDGVYWAFYVDGQYATSGVDSTSITEGATYSFKVE
;
A
#
# COMPACT_ATOMS: atom_id res chain seq x y z
N MET A 1 11.90 -41.30 13.92
CA MET A 1 13.27 -41.32 13.39
C MET A 1 13.73 -39.86 13.28
N LYS A 2 14.75 -39.55 14.08
CA LYS A 2 15.32 -38.20 14.16
C LYS A 2 16.25 -38.01 12.96
N GLN A 3 16.12 -36.91 12.23
CA GLN A 3 17.23 -36.43 11.39
C GLN A 3 17.43 -34.96 11.64
N ALA A 4 18.50 -34.68 12.35
CA ALA A 4 19.14 -33.40 12.47
C ALA A 4 20.11 -33.26 11.28
N PHE A 5 20.05 -32.14 10.57
CA PHE A 5 21.10 -31.66 9.67
C PHE A 5 21.15 -30.16 9.85
N SER A 6 22.12 -29.76 10.53
CA SER A 6 23.50 -29.41 10.22
C SER A 6 23.62 -27.96 9.74
N LEU A 7 24.11 -27.16 10.70
CA LEU A 7 24.66 -25.82 10.45
C LEU A 7 25.76 -25.91 9.37
N THR A 8 25.70 -25.06 8.40
CA THR A 8 26.87 -24.65 7.65
C THR A 8 26.95 -23.13 7.61
N LEU A 9 27.83 -22.67 8.44
CA LEU A 9 28.43 -21.36 8.54
C LEU A 9 29.14 -21.03 7.23
N CYS A 10 28.77 -19.94 6.55
CA CYS A 10 29.63 -19.26 5.60
C CYS A 10 29.68 -17.77 5.92
N LEU A 11 30.71 -17.45 6.69
CA LEU A 11 31.26 -16.11 6.82
C LEU A 11 31.97 -15.77 5.49
N ALA A 12 31.59 -14.71 4.84
CA ALA A 12 32.43 -14.01 3.89
C ALA A 12 32.27 -12.51 4.05
N LEU A 13 33.28 -11.97 4.68
CA LEU A 13 33.67 -10.56 4.68
C LEU A 13 33.86 -10.04 3.25
N MET A 14 33.48 -8.77 3.03
CA MET A 14 34.18 -7.77 2.20
C MET A 14 33.43 -6.46 2.41
N ALA A 15 33.83 -5.54 3.24
CA ALA A 15 34.89 -4.53 3.16
C ALA A 15 34.68 -3.49 2.04
N VAL A 16 34.28 -2.29 2.49
CA VAL A 16 34.79 -0.95 2.19
C VAL A 16 34.79 -0.47 0.72
N THR A 17 34.04 0.60 0.45
CA THR A 17 34.65 1.83 -0.10
C THR A 17 33.77 3.05 0.21
N ALA A 18 34.31 3.93 1.05
CA ALA A 18 33.89 5.29 1.23
C ALA A 18 34.41 6.13 0.06
N LEU A 19 33.60 6.96 -0.54
CA LEU A 19 34.06 8.09 -1.33
C LEU A 19 33.32 9.33 -0.86
N PHE A 20 34.08 10.13 -0.13
CA PHE A 20 33.78 11.50 0.19
C PHE A 20 33.94 12.37 -1.05
N VAL A 21 32.98 13.20 -1.35
CA VAL A 21 33.19 14.40 -2.12
C VAL A 21 32.64 15.56 -1.32
N THR A 22 33.55 16.21 -0.67
CA THR A 22 33.43 17.57 -0.12
C THR A 22 33.49 18.56 -1.27
N GLY A 23 32.49 19.41 -1.37
CA GLY A 23 32.51 20.60 -2.20
C GLY A 23 31.93 21.75 -1.40
N CYS A 24 32.78 22.42 -0.61
CA CYS A 24 32.57 23.76 -0.11
C CYS A 24 32.98 24.73 -1.20
N ASP A 25 32.26 25.80 -1.39
CA ASP A 25 32.81 27.16 -1.50
C ASP A 25 31.67 28.17 -1.38
N SER A 26 31.67 28.87 -0.33
CA SER A 26 32.13 30.24 0.00
C SER A 26 31.30 31.37 -0.59
N ASN A 27 30.57 32.01 0.33
CA ASN A 27 30.14 33.40 0.36
C ASN A 27 31.40 34.32 0.45
N PRO A 28 31.37 35.66 0.30
CA PRO A 28 30.28 36.64 0.48
C PRO A 28 30.28 37.78 -0.55
N ASP A 29 29.29 38.62 -0.59
CA ASP A 29 29.36 40.06 -0.23
C ASP A 29 28.11 40.84 -0.66
N THR A 30 27.56 41.56 0.28
CA THR A 30 27.00 42.90 0.41
C THR A 30 26.36 43.61 -0.79
N GLY A 31 25.11 44.06 -0.55
CA GLY A 31 24.60 45.24 -1.24
C GLY A 31 23.09 45.39 -1.39
N GLU A 32 22.44 45.90 -0.39
CA GLU A 32 21.43 46.97 -0.36
C GLU A 32 20.21 47.00 -1.34
N THR A 33 19.06 47.07 -0.71
CA THR A 33 17.88 47.94 -0.98
C THR A 33 17.14 47.81 -2.32
N GLY A 34 15.91 47.40 -2.21
CA GLY A 34 14.92 47.60 -3.28
C GLY A 34 13.61 46.87 -3.06
N THR A 35 12.71 47.52 -2.38
CA THR A 35 11.25 47.28 -2.33
C THR A 35 10.69 46.89 -3.69
N THR A 36 9.90 45.82 -3.77
CA THR A 36 8.48 45.78 -4.27
C THR A 36 8.06 44.37 -4.62
N THR A 37 7.07 43.91 -3.91
CA THR A 37 5.89 43.15 -4.34
C THR A 37 5.98 42.48 -5.70
N SER A 38 6.04 41.16 -5.71
CA SER A 38 5.32 40.37 -6.69
C SER A 38 5.09 38.95 -6.15
N VAL A 39 3.90 38.72 -5.74
CA VAL A 39 3.30 37.41 -5.58
C VAL A 39 3.34 36.72 -6.93
N SER A 40 4.17 35.70 -7.07
CA SER A 40 3.98 34.71 -8.12
C SER A 40 3.52 33.42 -7.46
N ASP A 41 2.22 33.34 -7.33
CA ASP A 41 1.48 32.09 -7.22
C ASP A 41 1.84 31.25 -8.45
N THR A 42 2.78 30.38 -8.32
CA THR A 42 2.87 29.21 -9.19
C THR A 42 2.05 28.12 -8.54
N ALA A 43 0.73 28.24 -8.70
CA ALA A 43 -0.18 27.14 -8.47
C ALA A 43 0.20 26.02 -9.45
N SER A 44 0.90 25.02 -8.93
CA SER A 44 0.92 23.71 -9.54
C SER A 44 -0.53 23.23 -9.59
N PRO A 45 -1.07 22.83 -10.76
CA PRO A 45 -2.40 22.28 -10.79
C PRO A 45 -2.36 20.93 -10.04
N SER A 46 -2.72 20.96 -8.77
CA SER A 46 -3.24 19.79 -8.07
C SER A 46 -4.49 19.41 -8.83
N THR A 47 -4.38 18.43 -9.68
CA THR A 47 -5.53 17.71 -10.20
C THR A 47 -6.19 17.04 -9.01
N THR A 48 -7.10 17.77 -8.37
CA THR A 48 -8.01 17.24 -7.38
C THR A 48 -8.96 16.32 -8.12
N ALA A 49 -8.58 15.06 -8.26
CA ALA A 49 -9.57 14.01 -8.45
C ALA A 49 -10.58 14.15 -7.30
N PRO A 50 -11.89 13.97 -7.53
CA PRO A 50 -12.88 14.01 -6.47
C PRO A 50 -12.44 13.01 -5.40
N SER A 51 -12.04 13.51 -4.24
CA SER A 51 -11.71 12.70 -3.08
C SER A 51 -13.02 12.05 -2.67
N ALA A 52 -13.26 10.83 -3.11
CA ALA A 52 -14.30 9.99 -2.56
C ALA A 52 -14.00 9.92 -1.05
N GLN A 53 -14.89 10.44 -0.23
CA GLN A 53 -14.73 10.43 1.22
C GLN A 53 -14.64 8.98 1.65
N ALA A 54 -13.55 8.62 2.33
CA ALA A 54 -13.40 7.29 2.89
C ALA A 54 -14.45 7.10 4.00
N THR A 55 -15.10 5.94 3.99
CA THR A 55 -16.00 5.54 5.06
C THR A 55 -15.18 4.86 6.15
N ALA A 56 -15.19 5.39 7.37
CA ALA A 56 -14.53 4.77 8.50
C ALA A 56 -15.27 3.50 8.92
N VAL A 57 -14.54 2.41 9.10
CA VAL A 57 -15.07 1.08 9.49
C VAL A 57 -14.11 0.37 10.44
N GLY A 58 -14.68 -0.48 11.29
CA GLY A 58 -13.91 -1.22 12.28
C GLY A 58 -13.52 -0.42 13.51
N GLU A 59 -12.80 -1.06 14.41
CA GLU A 59 -12.30 -0.47 15.66
C GLU A 59 -10.88 -1.01 15.91
N GLY A 60 -10.00 -0.17 16.43
CA GLY A 60 -8.62 -0.54 16.74
C GLY A 60 -7.67 0.64 16.69
N ASN A 61 -6.40 0.37 17.01
CA ASN A 61 -5.37 1.38 17.14
C ASN A 61 -4.58 1.63 15.86
N THR A 62 -4.65 0.70 14.90
CA THR A 62 -3.98 0.81 13.60
C THR A 62 -4.99 1.17 12.53
N ALA A 63 -4.69 2.15 11.71
CA ALA A 63 -5.54 2.57 10.61
C ALA A 63 -4.83 2.41 9.26
N PHE A 64 -5.57 1.96 8.26
CA PHE A 64 -5.12 1.90 6.86
C PHE A 64 -6.27 2.21 5.90
N PHE A 65 -5.94 2.49 4.64
CA PHE A 65 -6.95 2.71 3.61
C PHE A 65 -7.20 1.44 2.82
N PHE A 66 -8.47 1.20 2.53
CA PHE A 66 -8.91 0.10 1.67
C PHE A 66 -9.76 0.64 0.54
N THR A 67 -9.39 0.31 -0.70
CA THR A 67 -10.08 0.78 -1.90
C THR A 67 -10.56 -0.40 -2.73
N VAL A 68 -11.78 -0.31 -3.21
CA VAL A 68 -12.42 -1.32 -4.07
C VAL A 68 -12.76 -0.67 -5.40
N THR A 69 -12.26 -1.22 -6.50
CA THR A 69 -12.62 -0.77 -7.86
C THR A 69 -13.36 -1.89 -8.58
N ASP A 70 -14.62 -1.68 -8.88
CA ASP A 70 -15.45 -2.66 -9.56
C ASP A 70 -15.16 -2.74 -11.08
N LYS A 71 -15.88 -3.62 -11.78
CA LYS A 71 -15.73 -3.82 -13.23
C LYS A 71 -16.09 -2.59 -14.07
N ASP A 72 -16.89 -1.68 -13.53
CA ASP A 72 -17.32 -0.45 -14.20
C ASP A 72 -16.35 0.70 -13.91
N GLY A 73 -15.30 0.45 -13.10
CA GLY A 73 -14.33 1.43 -12.66
C GLY A 73 -14.79 2.30 -11.50
N THR A 74 -15.92 1.96 -10.87
CA THR A 74 -16.41 2.69 -9.69
C THR A 74 -15.53 2.37 -8.49
N GLU A 75 -15.05 3.40 -7.84
CA GLU A 75 -14.17 3.28 -6.68
C GLU A 75 -14.93 3.56 -5.37
N THR A 76 -14.80 2.64 -4.43
CA THR A 76 -15.28 2.80 -3.04
C THR A 76 -14.08 2.76 -2.11
N ARG A 77 -13.99 3.72 -1.18
CA ARG A 77 -12.88 3.87 -0.26
C ARG A 77 -13.31 3.77 1.18
N PHE A 78 -12.54 3.02 1.96
CA PHE A 78 -12.71 2.84 3.41
C PHE A 78 -11.44 3.28 4.14
N GLU A 79 -11.63 3.81 5.36
CA GLU A 79 -10.60 3.93 6.38
C GLU A 79 -10.84 2.84 7.41
N VAL A 80 -9.99 1.84 7.43
CA VAL A 80 -10.15 0.64 8.26
C VAL A 80 -9.35 0.80 9.54
N HIS A 81 -10.03 0.66 10.68
CA HIS A 81 -9.42 0.63 12.00
C HIS A 81 -9.42 -0.81 12.53
N THR A 82 -8.29 -1.27 13.06
CA THR A 82 -8.14 -2.66 13.52
C THR A 82 -6.99 -2.82 14.52
N ASP A 83 -7.04 -3.90 15.30
CA ASP A 83 -5.92 -4.40 16.09
C ASP A 83 -5.31 -5.67 15.48
N LYS A 84 -5.79 -6.09 14.30
CA LYS A 84 -5.19 -7.19 13.54
C LYS A 84 -3.84 -6.77 12.96
N THR A 85 -3.03 -7.76 12.62
CA THR A 85 -1.70 -7.56 12.02
C THR A 85 -1.65 -7.94 10.55
N ILE A 86 -2.65 -8.69 10.06
CA ILE A 86 -2.77 -9.18 8.68
C ILE A 86 -3.97 -8.54 7.99
N VAL A 87 -3.76 -8.07 6.77
CA VAL A 87 -4.79 -7.36 5.98
C VAL A 87 -6.01 -8.25 5.74
N GLY A 88 -5.79 -9.51 5.35
CA GLY A 88 -6.86 -10.46 5.09
C GLY A 88 -7.74 -10.70 6.31
N GLU A 89 -7.15 -10.87 7.49
CA GLU A 89 -7.90 -11.06 8.74
C GLU A 89 -8.76 -9.84 9.07
N ALA A 90 -8.22 -8.64 8.94
CA ALA A 90 -8.94 -7.41 9.22
C ALA A 90 -10.14 -7.22 8.28
N LEU A 91 -9.93 -7.44 6.98
CA LEU A 91 -10.98 -7.27 5.97
C LEU A 91 -12.06 -8.36 6.03
N GLN A 92 -11.68 -9.60 6.39
CA GLN A 92 -12.64 -10.70 6.61
C GLN A 92 -13.50 -10.47 7.85
N ASP A 93 -12.90 -10.04 8.97
CA ASP A 93 -13.64 -9.73 10.21
C ASP A 93 -14.71 -8.66 9.97
N LEU A 94 -14.44 -7.70 9.11
CA LEU A 94 -15.37 -6.64 8.72
C LEU A 94 -16.35 -7.05 7.61
N GLY A 95 -16.23 -8.27 7.08
CA GLY A 95 -17.04 -8.73 5.97
C GLY A 95 -16.79 -7.99 4.65
N LEU A 96 -15.66 -7.29 4.54
CA LEU A 96 -15.28 -6.56 3.33
C LEU A 96 -14.73 -7.46 2.25
N ILE A 97 -14.17 -8.62 2.61
CA ILE A 97 -13.74 -9.65 1.67
C ILE A 97 -14.22 -11.04 2.10
N ALA A 98 -14.45 -11.89 1.11
CA ALA A 98 -14.71 -13.32 1.31
C ALA A 98 -14.19 -14.11 0.11
N GLY A 99 -13.90 -15.40 0.34
CA GLY A 99 -13.39 -16.28 -0.69
C GLY A 99 -13.24 -17.70 -0.19
N ASP A 100 -12.57 -18.52 -0.96
CA ASP A 100 -12.29 -19.91 -0.63
C ASP A 100 -10.82 -20.07 -0.19
N GLU A 101 -10.61 -20.88 0.85
CA GLU A 101 -9.26 -21.28 1.23
C GLU A 101 -8.70 -22.24 0.17
N GLY A 102 -7.53 -21.89 -0.37
CA GLY A 102 -6.82 -22.65 -1.38
C GLY A 102 -5.43 -23.09 -0.92
N GLU A 103 -4.75 -23.82 -1.78
CA GLU A 103 -3.37 -24.28 -1.53
C GLU A 103 -2.37 -23.13 -1.36
N PHE A 104 -2.66 -21.97 -1.95
CA PHE A 104 -1.83 -20.77 -1.93
C PHE A 104 -2.39 -19.65 -1.06
N GLY A 105 -3.35 -19.96 -0.18
CA GLY A 105 -4.01 -19.02 0.69
C GLY A 105 -5.43 -18.65 0.22
N LEU A 106 -5.95 -17.54 0.72
CA LEU A 106 -7.31 -17.08 0.44
C LEU A 106 -7.48 -16.65 -1.02
N TYR A 107 -8.28 -17.39 -1.78
CA TYR A 107 -8.76 -16.97 -3.09
C TYR A 107 -9.99 -16.08 -2.94
N VAL A 108 -9.78 -14.77 -3.04
CA VAL A 108 -10.85 -13.77 -2.84
C VAL A 108 -11.81 -13.80 -4.02
N LYS A 109 -13.10 -14.01 -3.73
CA LYS A 109 -14.20 -14.03 -4.71
C LYS A 109 -15.17 -12.88 -4.52
N THR A 110 -15.30 -12.38 -3.30
CA THR A 110 -16.23 -11.30 -2.96
C THR A 110 -15.48 -10.18 -2.29
N VAL A 111 -15.69 -8.95 -2.77
CA VAL A 111 -15.13 -7.73 -2.17
C VAL A 111 -16.26 -6.72 -2.08
N ASN A 112 -16.47 -6.13 -0.89
CA ASN A 112 -17.53 -5.16 -0.63
C ASN A 112 -18.92 -5.61 -1.15
N GLY A 113 -19.21 -6.90 -0.97
CA GLY A 113 -20.49 -7.50 -1.43
C GLY A 113 -20.58 -7.79 -2.93
N ILE A 114 -19.56 -7.43 -3.71
CA ILE A 114 -19.51 -7.72 -5.16
C ILE A 114 -18.75 -9.02 -5.36
N THR A 115 -19.42 -10.01 -5.93
CA THR A 115 -18.84 -11.32 -6.23
C THR A 115 -18.47 -11.42 -7.70
N VAL A 116 -17.24 -11.87 -7.98
CA VAL A 116 -16.76 -12.25 -9.32
C VAL A 116 -16.24 -13.68 -9.30
N ASP A 117 -16.38 -14.36 -10.42
CA ASP A 117 -15.98 -15.75 -10.60
C ASP A 117 -15.26 -15.88 -11.94
N TYR A 118 -13.96 -16.19 -11.89
CA TYR A 118 -13.13 -16.24 -13.09
C TYR A 118 -13.66 -17.23 -14.14
N GLU A 119 -14.19 -18.38 -13.72
CA GLU A 119 -14.71 -19.39 -14.64
C GLU A 119 -15.98 -18.93 -15.37
N LYS A 120 -16.78 -18.06 -14.75
CA LYS A 120 -18.05 -17.56 -15.30
C LYS A 120 -17.91 -16.20 -15.96
N ASP A 121 -17.15 -15.32 -15.32
CA ASP A 121 -17.12 -13.90 -15.63
C ASP A 121 -15.86 -13.53 -16.43
N GLY A 122 -14.83 -14.41 -16.42
CA GLY A 122 -13.53 -14.17 -17.05
C GLY A 122 -12.69 -13.08 -16.37
N VAL A 123 -13.10 -12.65 -15.17
CA VAL A 123 -12.45 -11.61 -14.38
C VAL A 123 -12.24 -12.10 -12.94
N TYR A 124 -11.32 -11.48 -12.23
CA TYR A 124 -10.97 -11.81 -10.86
C TYR A 124 -10.66 -10.55 -10.04
N TRP A 125 -10.57 -10.69 -8.73
CA TRP A 125 -10.12 -9.62 -7.84
C TRP A 125 -8.59 -9.59 -7.76
N ALA A 126 -7.98 -8.61 -8.40
CA ALA A 126 -6.54 -8.35 -8.31
C ALA A 126 -6.23 -7.52 -7.05
N PHE A 127 -5.24 -7.97 -6.27
CA PHE A 127 -4.82 -7.31 -5.03
C PHE A 127 -3.62 -6.41 -5.24
N TYR A 128 -3.66 -5.21 -4.64
CA TYR A 128 -2.64 -4.18 -4.73
C TYR A 128 -2.26 -3.62 -3.36
N VAL A 129 -1.00 -3.26 -3.19
CA VAL A 129 -0.45 -2.56 -2.04
C VAL A 129 0.18 -1.27 -2.53
N ASP A 130 -0.28 -0.12 -2.03
CA ASP A 130 0.18 1.21 -2.43
C ASP A 130 0.23 1.42 -3.95
N GLY A 131 -0.77 0.89 -4.64
CA GLY A 131 -0.92 0.98 -6.09
C GLY A 131 -0.04 0.05 -6.91
N GLN A 132 0.74 -0.84 -6.26
CA GLN A 132 1.53 -1.87 -6.93
C GLN A 132 0.83 -3.23 -6.82
N TYR A 133 0.85 -4.02 -7.89
CA TYR A 133 0.32 -5.38 -7.85
C TYR A 133 1.03 -6.18 -6.76
N ALA A 134 0.27 -6.77 -5.85
CA ALA A 134 0.81 -7.48 -4.71
C ALA A 134 1.54 -8.76 -5.13
N THR A 135 2.68 -9.02 -4.50
CA THR A 135 3.46 -10.25 -4.71
C THR A 135 3.10 -11.36 -3.73
N SER A 136 2.24 -11.05 -2.76
CA SER A 136 1.75 -11.99 -1.73
C SER A 136 0.23 -11.90 -1.64
N GLY A 137 -0.40 -12.97 -1.16
CA GLY A 137 -1.83 -12.98 -0.88
C GLY A 137 -2.20 -12.01 0.24
N VAL A 138 -3.46 -11.60 0.27
CA VAL A 138 -4.00 -10.68 1.29
C VAL A 138 -3.91 -11.26 2.70
N ASP A 139 -4.03 -12.57 2.83
CA ASP A 139 -3.90 -13.36 4.06
C ASP A 139 -2.46 -13.51 4.58
N SER A 140 -1.48 -13.15 3.75
CA SER A 140 -0.04 -13.16 4.08
C SER A 140 0.55 -11.75 4.15
N THR A 141 -0.26 -10.72 3.89
CA THR A 141 0.19 -9.34 3.85
C THR A 141 0.00 -8.68 5.22
N SER A 142 1.12 -8.22 5.82
CA SER A 142 1.08 -7.48 7.08
C SER A 142 0.51 -6.08 6.90
N ILE A 143 -0.24 -5.63 7.91
CA ILE A 143 -0.76 -4.26 7.93
C ILE A 143 0.38 -3.28 8.22
N THR A 144 0.43 -2.23 7.41
CA THR A 144 1.25 -1.04 7.63
C THR A 144 0.32 0.15 7.84
N GLU A 145 0.54 0.89 8.92
CA GLU A 145 -0.28 2.06 9.24
C GLU A 145 -0.21 3.11 8.13
N GLY A 146 -1.36 3.61 7.71
CA GLY A 146 -1.49 4.60 6.66
C GLY A 146 -1.31 4.09 5.23
N ALA A 147 -0.94 2.82 5.03
CA ALA A 147 -0.83 2.22 3.70
C ALA A 147 -2.20 2.12 3.00
N THR A 148 -2.18 1.97 1.70
CA THR A 148 -3.39 1.74 0.90
C THR A 148 -3.38 0.33 0.32
N TYR A 149 -4.36 -0.47 0.70
CA TYR A 149 -4.63 -1.77 0.11
C TYR A 149 -5.83 -1.66 -0.82
N SER A 150 -5.79 -2.32 -1.97
CA SER A 150 -6.92 -2.25 -2.90
C SER A 150 -7.17 -3.56 -3.61
N PHE A 151 -8.45 -3.79 -3.89
CA PHE A 151 -8.89 -4.80 -4.82
C PHE A 151 -9.52 -4.15 -6.03
N LYS A 152 -9.16 -4.65 -7.20
CA LYS A 152 -9.67 -4.19 -8.48
C LYS A 152 -10.08 -5.39 -9.32
N VAL A 153 -11.23 -5.29 -10.00
CA VAL A 153 -11.66 -6.31 -10.96
C VAL A 153 -10.82 -6.20 -12.25
N GLU A 154 -10.21 -7.31 -12.65
CA GLU A 154 -9.38 -7.43 -13.88
C GLU A 154 -9.72 -8.65 -14.70
#